data_e4874f86767a853cfe35d3555bb7f033
#
_entry.id   e4874f86767a853cfe35d3555bb7f033
#
_cell.length_a   1.000
_cell.length_b   1.000
_cell.length_c   1.000
_cell.angle_alpha   90.00
_cell.angle_beta   90.00
_cell.angle_gamma   90.00
#
_symmetry.space_group_name_H-M   'P 1'
#
loop_
_entity.id
_entity.type
_entity.pdbx_description
1 polymer ?
#
loop_
_entity_poly.entity_id
_entity_poly.type
_entity_poly.pdbx_seq_one_letter_code
_entity_poly.pdbx_strand_id
1 'polypeptide(L)'
;MSRAPRASEDPASLRRGNFTYFPVVPGRVEFSAELRRAILSDKPKIVAVELPGSLEDVYLQALARLPEMSVILYPDPSDEERGIYVPVEPCDPFTEAVRSGLEVDAEVIFMEPDSGDRPHLPDTYPDPFSIRYIGIDKYIDAYRIHPQERTDEIAAHAAGMAWKLQGSDPLADVLVVLSLNLLDPVLDAMESPQQEPHRQELPEIRLLNPHPDCLAEITTEYPYLQDRYEKFRTQLSPADLIERPKVQFDLLREAETEYVKNTGDKMEYWQRRMLARFTRNLASISGDLVAGIFDMTVAARSVVDDNYAYEVWHMANRYPSQKGASDLLETVNLSAAEIWINTKKLRLRRRLPRPKQRLAPRGLKRRKKEQFEGEWARQTDGTAICSYPPEDLVIEDYGRFLKRKAKSMLSEERSRTEQFTTSILDGIDLRETIRNWHEGKLYVRQLDRITGEVGAAIVIFDEDRDDRYPYLTTWLGEHQNESDMAFYSTPPFEHLVGPGIGRAEYGGFLMTLPPRRMVDVWSDPDYDFAQNKPERLLLAGLDYSTQRYVLYCAAKPPRSIFRSIAAHLNRRIMYIPIGALNPAQRKKIRVVHVLDSYERRDQAKDYLW
;
A
#
# COMPACT_ATOMS: atom_id res chain seq x y z
N MET A 1 25.82 -46.83 -42.68
CA MET A 1 25.67 -46.41 -41.26
C MET A 1 24.33 -45.70 -41.15
N SER A 2 23.36 -46.38 -40.57
CA SER A 2 21.99 -45.90 -40.41
C SER A 2 21.98 -44.81 -39.31
N ARG A 3 21.52 -43.59 -39.62
CA ARG A 3 21.19 -42.56 -38.63
C ARG A 3 20.06 -43.08 -37.76
N ALA A 4 20.28 -43.14 -36.45
CA ALA A 4 19.21 -43.38 -35.48
C ALA A 4 18.11 -42.28 -35.64
N PRO A 5 16.84 -42.64 -35.51
CA PRO A 5 15.77 -41.66 -35.56
C PRO A 5 15.95 -40.66 -34.39
N ARG A 6 15.93 -39.34 -34.70
CA ARG A 6 15.82 -38.29 -33.68
C ARG A 6 14.59 -38.61 -32.83
N ALA A 7 14.78 -38.69 -31.51
CA ALA A 7 13.67 -38.74 -30.59
C ALA A 7 12.74 -37.55 -30.92
N SER A 8 11.44 -37.81 -31.03
CA SER A 8 10.44 -36.75 -31.18
C SER A 8 10.60 -35.81 -29.99
N GLU A 9 11.05 -34.59 -30.25
CA GLU A 9 11.10 -33.54 -29.22
C GLU A 9 9.69 -33.32 -28.69
N ASP A 10 9.54 -33.35 -27.39
CA ASP A 10 8.27 -33.02 -26.74
C ASP A 10 7.93 -31.56 -27.09
N PRO A 11 6.77 -31.28 -27.70
CA PRO A 11 6.36 -29.91 -28.04
C PRO A 11 6.31 -28.95 -26.85
N ALA A 12 6.19 -29.48 -25.64
CA ALA A 12 6.20 -28.70 -24.40
C ALA A 12 7.63 -28.41 -23.87
N SER A 13 8.67 -29.04 -24.43
CA SER A 13 10.05 -28.87 -23.94
C SER A 13 10.58 -27.46 -24.27
N LEU A 14 11.13 -26.78 -23.25
CA LEU A 14 11.89 -25.53 -23.42
C LEU A 14 13.27 -25.73 -24.03
N ARG A 15 13.72 -26.95 -24.16
CA ARG A 15 15.00 -27.30 -24.82
C ARG A 15 14.74 -27.94 -26.18
N ARG A 16 15.20 -27.26 -27.23
CA ARG A 16 15.10 -27.74 -28.62
C ARG A 16 16.46 -27.66 -29.30
N GLY A 17 17.05 -28.83 -29.53
CA GLY A 17 18.41 -28.91 -30.08
C GLY A 17 19.46 -28.30 -29.16
N ASN A 18 20.16 -27.29 -29.63
CA ASN A 18 21.14 -26.51 -28.87
C ASN A 18 20.58 -25.26 -28.22
N PHE A 19 19.27 -24.99 -28.40
CA PHE A 19 18.58 -23.85 -27.80
C PHE A 19 17.84 -24.25 -26.51
N THR A 20 18.04 -23.47 -25.45
CA THR A 20 17.24 -23.53 -24.21
C THR A 20 16.48 -22.22 -24.08
N TYR A 21 15.15 -22.28 -24.09
CA TYR A 21 14.29 -21.08 -23.99
C TYR A 21 13.98 -20.78 -22.54
N PHE A 22 14.21 -19.55 -22.13
CA PHE A 22 13.87 -19.03 -20.80
C PHE A 22 12.91 -17.84 -20.96
N PRO A 23 11.60 -18.11 -21.03
CA PRO A 23 10.61 -17.03 -21.14
C PRO A 23 10.49 -16.28 -19.83
N VAL A 24 10.39 -14.94 -19.93
CA VAL A 24 10.33 -14.04 -18.78
C VAL A 24 9.12 -13.13 -18.82
N VAL A 25 8.71 -12.63 -17.66
CA VAL A 25 7.83 -11.48 -17.55
C VAL A 25 8.69 -10.23 -17.34
N PRO A 26 8.68 -9.28 -18.29
CA PRO A 26 9.57 -8.12 -18.23
C PRO A 26 9.46 -7.33 -16.93
N GLY A 27 10.60 -6.90 -16.40
CA GLY A 27 10.69 -6.06 -15.20
C GLY A 27 10.33 -6.77 -13.89
N ARG A 28 10.21 -8.11 -13.85
CA ARG A 28 9.83 -8.85 -12.63
C ARG A 28 11.01 -9.53 -11.98
N VAL A 29 11.28 -9.15 -10.74
CA VAL A 29 12.43 -9.59 -9.95
C VAL A 29 12.52 -11.11 -9.76
N GLU A 30 11.37 -11.79 -9.70
CA GLU A 30 11.32 -13.25 -9.57
C GLU A 30 11.97 -13.94 -10.77
N PHE A 31 11.70 -13.42 -11.97
CA PHE A 31 12.28 -13.93 -13.20
C PHE A 31 13.77 -13.60 -13.31
N SER A 32 14.18 -12.40 -12.89
CA SER A 32 15.61 -12.02 -12.88
C SER A 32 16.43 -12.91 -11.96
N ALA A 33 15.90 -13.23 -10.77
CA ALA A 33 16.57 -14.09 -9.82
C ALA A 33 16.70 -15.55 -10.31
N GLU A 34 15.63 -16.11 -10.91
CA GLU A 34 15.65 -17.47 -11.48
C GLU A 34 16.55 -17.54 -12.70
N LEU A 35 16.50 -16.54 -13.58
CA LEU A 35 17.34 -16.44 -14.77
C LEU A 35 18.82 -16.37 -14.39
N ARG A 36 19.20 -15.53 -13.42
CA ARG A 36 20.57 -15.45 -12.91
C ARG A 36 21.04 -16.81 -12.44
N ARG A 37 20.22 -17.52 -11.65
CA ARG A 37 20.54 -18.86 -11.16
C ARG A 37 20.78 -19.82 -12.32
N ALA A 38 19.94 -19.81 -13.35
CA ALA A 38 20.08 -20.65 -14.53
C ALA A 38 21.40 -20.37 -15.29
N ILE A 39 21.68 -19.08 -15.58
CA ILE A 39 22.90 -18.70 -16.32
C ILE A 39 24.16 -19.09 -15.55
N LEU A 40 24.21 -18.83 -14.24
CA LEU A 40 25.39 -19.18 -13.42
C LEU A 40 25.59 -20.69 -13.25
N SER A 41 24.47 -21.46 -13.26
CA SER A 41 24.52 -22.93 -13.20
C SER A 41 24.96 -23.55 -14.53
N ASP A 42 24.32 -23.18 -15.61
CA ASP A 42 24.43 -23.85 -16.91
C ASP A 42 25.58 -23.32 -17.75
N LYS A 43 26.00 -22.06 -17.50
CA LYS A 43 27.10 -21.38 -18.20
C LYS A 43 27.01 -21.53 -19.72
N PRO A 44 25.91 -21.05 -20.35
CA PRO A 44 25.73 -21.16 -21.79
C PRO A 44 26.86 -20.42 -22.51
N LYS A 45 27.18 -20.86 -23.73
CA LYS A 45 28.18 -20.17 -24.57
C LYS A 45 27.60 -18.88 -25.18
N ILE A 46 26.30 -18.87 -25.46
CA ILE A 46 25.60 -17.73 -26.04
C ILE A 46 24.38 -17.44 -25.21
N VAL A 47 24.14 -16.16 -24.89
CA VAL A 47 22.92 -15.65 -24.29
C VAL A 47 22.26 -14.72 -25.30
N ALA A 48 21.16 -15.16 -25.89
CA ALA A 48 20.34 -14.35 -26.81
C ALA A 48 19.22 -13.67 -26.07
N VAL A 49 19.12 -12.34 -26.16
CA VAL A 49 18.20 -11.53 -25.37
C VAL A 49 17.26 -10.74 -26.28
N GLU A 50 15.98 -10.64 -25.93
CA GLU A 50 14.98 -9.82 -26.62
C GLU A 50 15.25 -8.32 -26.42
N LEU A 51 16.28 -7.84 -27.08
CA LEU A 51 16.64 -6.44 -27.15
C LEU A 51 17.04 -6.11 -28.60
N PRO A 52 16.78 -4.88 -29.09
CA PRO A 52 17.15 -4.47 -30.44
C PRO A 52 18.67 -4.40 -30.62
N GLY A 53 19.16 -4.92 -31.72
CA GLY A 53 20.60 -4.87 -32.05
C GLY A 53 21.14 -3.45 -32.13
N SER A 54 20.33 -2.49 -32.61
CA SER A 54 20.68 -1.06 -32.68
C SER A 54 20.94 -0.41 -31.32
N LEU A 55 20.46 -0.97 -30.23
CA LEU A 55 20.66 -0.45 -28.88
C LEU A 55 21.87 -1.06 -28.16
N GLU A 56 22.55 -2.04 -28.73
CA GLU A 56 23.59 -2.85 -28.05
C GLU A 56 24.67 -1.99 -27.39
N ASP A 57 25.34 -1.13 -28.16
CA ASP A 57 26.43 -0.29 -27.65
C ASP A 57 26.00 0.64 -26.52
N VAL A 58 24.82 1.28 -26.66
CA VAL A 58 24.29 2.22 -25.67
C VAL A 58 23.78 1.47 -24.42
N TYR A 59 23.25 0.26 -24.62
CA TYR A 59 22.78 -0.59 -23.54
C TYR A 59 23.95 -1.10 -22.68
N LEU A 60 25.06 -1.51 -23.29
CA LEU A 60 26.28 -1.90 -22.59
C LEU A 60 26.90 -0.74 -21.81
N GLN A 61 26.87 0.50 -22.37
CA GLN A 61 27.27 1.71 -21.64
C GLN A 61 26.36 1.95 -20.43
N ALA A 62 25.04 1.78 -20.58
CA ALA A 62 24.09 1.90 -19.48
C ALA A 62 24.32 0.85 -18.37
N LEU A 63 24.61 -0.39 -18.77
CA LEU A 63 24.94 -1.48 -17.84
C LEU A 63 26.20 -1.20 -17.02
N ALA A 64 27.24 -0.63 -17.64
CA ALA A 64 28.48 -0.28 -16.95
C ALA A 64 28.27 0.76 -15.83
N ARG A 65 27.15 1.50 -15.86
CA ARG A 65 26.80 2.47 -14.82
C ARG A 65 26.10 1.86 -13.61
N LEU A 66 25.52 0.67 -13.73
CA LEU A 66 24.84 0.05 -12.58
C LEU A 66 25.80 -0.06 -11.39
N PRO A 67 25.35 0.30 -10.18
CA PRO A 67 23.96 0.42 -9.74
C PRO A 67 23.23 1.74 -10.10
N GLU A 68 23.88 2.76 -10.68
CA GLU A 68 23.17 3.95 -11.18
C GLU A 68 22.33 3.55 -12.40
N MET A 69 21.00 3.70 -12.29
CA MET A 69 20.09 3.41 -13.40
C MET A 69 20.26 4.41 -14.54
N SER A 70 19.97 3.97 -15.74
CA SER A 70 19.98 4.80 -16.94
C SER A 70 18.70 4.61 -17.73
N VAL A 71 18.40 5.56 -18.59
CA VAL A 71 17.29 5.48 -19.55
C VAL A 71 17.83 5.74 -20.94
N ILE A 72 17.56 4.82 -21.84
CA ILE A 72 17.83 4.99 -23.28
C ILE A 72 16.56 5.58 -23.89
N LEU A 73 16.67 6.70 -24.58
CA LEU A 73 15.58 7.39 -25.26
C LEU A 73 15.89 7.53 -26.75
N TYR A 74 14.93 7.20 -27.59
CA TYR A 74 14.99 7.42 -29.02
C TYR A 74 13.62 7.83 -29.58
N PRO A 75 13.57 8.55 -30.74
CA PRO A 75 12.32 8.93 -31.39
C PRO A 75 11.51 7.70 -31.80
N ASP A 76 10.18 7.83 -31.73
CA ASP A 76 9.30 6.81 -32.29
C ASP A 76 9.35 6.91 -33.83
N PRO A 77 9.72 5.83 -34.57
CA PRO A 77 9.77 5.88 -36.02
C PRO A 77 8.43 6.20 -36.68
N SER A 78 7.31 6.01 -35.97
CA SER A 78 5.95 6.24 -36.49
C SER A 78 5.36 7.59 -36.10
N ASP A 79 5.94 8.32 -35.14
CA ASP A 79 5.37 9.57 -34.59
C ASP A 79 6.49 10.49 -34.06
N GLU A 80 6.83 11.52 -34.79
CA GLU A 80 7.90 12.48 -34.47
C GLU A 80 7.68 13.26 -33.14
N GLU A 81 6.46 13.30 -32.63
CA GLU A 81 6.13 13.92 -31.33
C GLU A 81 6.19 12.92 -30.16
N ARG A 82 6.55 11.66 -30.46
CA ARG A 82 6.65 10.61 -29.47
C ARG A 82 8.09 10.15 -29.31
N GLY A 83 8.49 9.88 -28.06
CA GLY A 83 9.73 9.21 -27.71
C GLY A 83 9.47 7.83 -27.11
N ILE A 84 10.32 6.87 -27.48
CA ILE A 84 10.34 5.53 -26.88
C ILE A 84 11.48 5.49 -25.88
N TYR A 85 11.21 5.03 -24.65
CA TYR A 85 12.24 4.90 -23.65
C TYR A 85 12.39 3.45 -23.14
N VAL A 86 13.64 3.08 -22.86
CA VAL A 86 14.04 1.80 -22.31
C VAL A 86 14.79 2.07 -20.99
N PRO A 87 14.22 1.77 -19.83
CA PRO A 87 14.96 1.86 -18.58
C PRO A 87 15.90 0.66 -18.44
N VAL A 88 17.14 0.92 -18.05
CA VAL A 88 18.10 -0.13 -17.67
C VAL A 88 18.09 -0.22 -16.14
N GLU A 89 17.35 -1.19 -15.65
CA GLU A 89 16.98 -1.34 -14.22
C GLU A 89 17.43 -2.71 -13.67
N PRO A 90 17.93 -2.79 -12.42
CA PRO A 90 18.47 -4.03 -11.86
C PRO A 90 17.51 -5.22 -11.84
N CYS A 91 16.22 -4.98 -11.56
CA CYS A 91 15.22 -6.05 -11.47
C CYS A 91 14.67 -6.52 -12.82
N ASP A 92 15.16 -5.98 -13.94
CA ASP A 92 14.68 -6.41 -15.24
C ASP A 92 15.40 -7.68 -15.70
N PRO A 93 14.66 -8.74 -16.12
CA PRO A 93 15.27 -9.99 -16.57
C PRO A 93 16.19 -9.83 -17.79
N PHE A 94 15.90 -8.90 -18.70
CA PHE A 94 16.77 -8.66 -19.85
C PHE A 94 18.08 -8.00 -19.43
N THR A 95 18.02 -7.05 -18.50
CA THR A 95 19.21 -6.47 -17.87
C THR A 95 20.03 -7.55 -17.17
N GLU A 96 19.38 -8.44 -16.42
CA GLU A 96 20.05 -9.53 -15.72
C GLU A 96 20.64 -10.57 -16.69
N ALA A 97 19.96 -10.87 -17.80
CA ALA A 97 20.48 -11.79 -18.83
C ALA A 97 21.81 -11.32 -19.38
N VAL A 98 21.88 -10.03 -19.77
CA VAL A 98 23.13 -9.45 -20.31
C VAL A 98 24.22 -9.43 -19.24
N ARG A 99 23.92 -8.97 -18.00
CA ARG A 99 24.88 -8.93 -16.89
C ARG A 99 25.44 -10.30 -16.54
N SER A 100 24.55 -11.28 -16.34
CA SER A 100 24.96 -12.64 -15.97
C SER A 100 25.63 -13.37 -17.11
N GLY A 101 25.23 -13.11 -18.37
CA GLY A 101 25.92 -13.62 -19.56
C GLY A 101 27.38 -13.16 -19.61
N LEU A 102 27.62 -11.85 -19.44
CA LEU A 102 28.96 -11.28 -19.38
C LEU A 102 29.79 -11.82 -18.19
N GLU A 103 29.15 -12.10 -17.03
CA GLU A 103 29.83 -12.67 -15.87
C GLU A 103 30.34 -14.11 -16.10
N VAL A 104 29.73 -14.87 -16.99
CA VAL A 104 30.14 -16.25 -17.33
C VAL A 104 30.94 -16.33 -18.63
N ASP A 105 31.39 -15.17 -19.16
CA ASP A 105 32.09 -15.04 -20.43
C ASP A 105 31.30 -15.58 -21.63
N ALA A 106 29.98 -15.50 -21.62
CA ALA A 106 29.14 -15.86 -22.75
C ALA A 106 29.11 -14.73 -23.79
N GLU A 107 29.00 -15.13 -25.07
CA GLU A 107 28.63 -14.18 -26.13
C GLU A 107 27.16 -13.72 -25.91
N VAL A 108 26.93 -12.42 -25.90
CA VAL A 108 25.57 -11.86 -25.75
C VAL A 108 25.09 -11.37 -27.11
N ILE A 109 23.90 -11.85 -27.53
CA ILE A 109 23.29 -11.49 -28.81
C ILE A 109 21.99 -10.77 -28.55
N PHE A 110 21.86 -9.55 -29.05
CA PHE A 110 20.58 -8.80 -29.06
C PHE A 110 19.77 -9.27 -30.27
N MET A 111 18.74 -10.09 -30.03
CA MET A 111 18.06 -10.84 -31.09
C MET A 111 16.77 -10.18 -31.62
N GLU A 112 16.28 -9.11 -31.00
CA GLU A 112 15.08 -8.43 -31.48
C GLU A 112 15.37 -7.75 -32.84
N PRO A 113 14.48 -7.89 -33.83
CA PRO A 113 14.69 -7.26 -35.13
C PRO A 113 14.60 -5.74 -35.03
N ASP A 114 15.51 -5.05 -35.70
CA ASP A 114 15.48 -3.59 -35.86
C ASP A 114 14.47 -3.19 -36.93
N SER A 115 13.22 -3.66 -36.83
CA SER A 115 12.18 -3.46 -37.87
C SER A 115 11.18 -2.35 -37.53
N GLY A 116 11.55 -1.46 -36.60
CA GLY A 116 10.68 -0.38 -36.13
C GLY A 116 10.12 -0.66 -34.73
N ASP A 117 8.80 -0.64 -34.58
CA ASP A 117 8.18 -0.81 -33.27
C ASP A 117 7.96 -2.29 -32.89
N ARG A 118 8.02 -2.57 -31.61
CA ARG A 118 7.60 -3.86 -31.06
C ARG A 118 6.08 -3.98 -31.21
N PRO A 119 5.56 -5.12 -31.69
CA PRO A 119 4.11 -5.30 -31.82
C PRO A 119 3.43 -5.21 -30.46
N HIS A 120 2.19 -4.76 -30.45
CA HIS A 120 1.37 -4.75 -29.24
C HIS A 120 1.01 -6.19 -28.85
N LEU A 121 1.43 -6.59 -27.67
CA LEU A 121 1.15 -7.91 -27.11
C LEU A 121 0.39 -7.76 -25.79
N PRO A 122 -0.67 -8.55 -25.55
CA PRO A 122 -1.38 -8.54 -24.29
C PRO A 122 -0.48 -8.97 -23.12
N ASP A 123 -0.53 -8.22 -22.02
CA ASP A 123 0.24 -8.48 -20.79
C ASP A 123 -0.61 -9.25 -19.74
N THR A 124 -1.30 -10.30 -20.16
CA THR A 124 -2.14 -11.14 -19.28
C THR A 124 -1.33 -12.27 -18.67
N TYR A 125 -0.36 -11.93 -17.85
CA TYR A 125 0.47 -12.92 -17.18
C TYR A 125 -0.17 -13.41 -15.87
N PRO A 126 0.00 -14.70 -15.51
CA PRO A 126 -0.22 -15.16 -14.14
C PRO A 126 0.63 -14.36 -13.15
N ASP A 127 0.26 -14.36 -11.85
CA ASP A 127 1.06 -13.63 -10.86
C ASP A 127 2.53 -14.11 -10.89
N PRO A 128 3.50 -13.22 -11.19
CA PRO A 128 4.91 -13.56 -11.31
C PRO A 128 5.52 -14.19 -10.06
N PHE A 129 5.00 -13.86 -8.88
CA PHE A 129 5.46 -14.44 -7.63
C PHE A 129 5.22 -15.95 -7.54
N SER A 130 4.24 -16.48 -8.28
CA SER A 130 3.90 -17.90 -8.28
C SER A 130 5.02 -18.80 -8.83
N ILE A 131 5.91 -18.27 -9.71
CA ILE A 131 7.00 -19.04 -10.36
C ILE A 131 7.88 -19.77 -9.34
N ARG A 132 8.11 -19.16 -8.16
CA ARG A 132 8.90 -19.75 -7.08
C ARG A 132 8.33 -21.05 -6.52
N TYR A 133 7.02 -21.23 -6.61
CA TYR A 133 6.31 -22.37 -6.02
C TYR A 133 5.99 -23.45 -7.04
N ILE A 134 5.66 -23.04 -8.27
CA ILE A 134 5.21 -23.96 -9.29
C ILE A 134 6.29 -24.29 -10.33
N GLY A 135 7.36 -23.47 -10.39
CA GLY A 135 8.42 -23.59 -11.41
C GLY A 135 8.01 -23.01 -12.76
N ILE A 136 9.00 -22.88 -13.66
CA ILE A 136 8.82 -22.21 -14.95
C ILE A 136 7.88 -22.98 -15.88
N ASP A 137 7.99 -24.31 -15.94
CA ASP A 137 7.15 -25.14 -16.84
C ASP A 137 5.66 -24.98 -16.53
N LYS A 138 5.28 -25.13 -15.25
CA LYS A 138 3.90 -24.97 -14.83
C LYS A 138 3.39 -23.53 -14.93
N TYR A 139 4.30 -22.54 -14.82
CA TYR A 139 3.95 -21.15 -15.02
C TYR A 139 3.59 -20.90 -16.49
N ILE A 140 4.34 -21.46 -17.42
CA ILE A 140 4.04 -21.41 -18.85
C ILE A 140 2.72 -22.12 -19.16
N ASP A 141 2.51 -23.31 -18.59
CA ASP A 141 1.24 -24.03 -18.75
C ASP A 141 0.05 -23.20 -18.28
N ALA A 142 0.17 -22.53 -17.13
CA ALA A 142 -0.86 -21.64 -16.62
C ALA A 142 -1.10 -20.43 -17.54
N TYR A 143 -0.05 -19.87 -18.13
CA TYR A 143 -0.16 -18.80 -19.11
C TYR A 143 -0.89 -19.26 -20.39
N ARG A 144 -0.58 -20.47 -20.90
CA ARG A 144 -1.16 -21.06 -22.11
C ARG A 144 -2.64 -21.42 -21.99
N ILE A 145 -3.23 -21.42 -20.79
CA ILE A 145 -4.68 -21.63 -20.59
C ILE A 145 -5.50 -20.55 -21.32
N HIS A 146 -4.95 -19.33 -21.40
CA HIS A 146 -5.60 -18.21 -22.07
C HIS A 146 -5.21 -18.16 -23.56
N PRO A 147 -6.17 -17.87 -24.46
CA PRO A 147 -5.88 -17.71 -25.87
C PRO A 147 -4.84 -16.62 -26.10
N GLN A 148 -3.82 -16.93 -26.93
CA GLN A 148 -2.81 -15.96 -27.31
C GLN A 148 -3.23 -15.27 -28.61
N GLU A 149 -3.04 -13.96 -28.69
CA GLU A 149 -3.28 -13.19 -29.91
C GLU A 149 -2.19 -13.51 -30.94
N ARG A 150 -2.58 -13.80 -32.17
CA ARG A 150 -1.68 -14.08 -33.29
C ARG A 150 -2.01 -13.13 -34.43
N THR A 151 -1.19 -12.12 -34.59
CA THR A 151 -1.27 -11.16 -35.69
C THR A 151 -0.10 -11.34 -36.65
N ASP A 152 -0.25 -10.84 -37.89
CA ASP A 152 0.84 -10.87 -38.85
C ASP A 152 2.07 -10.07 -38.36
N GLU A 153 1.86 -9.01 -37.59
CA GLU A 153 2.93 -8.22 -36.98
C GLU A 153 3.70 -9.02 -35.93
N ILE A 154 3.00 -9.78 -35.08
CA ILE A 154 3.65 -10.67 -34.09
C ILE A 154 4.44 -11.77 -34.80
N ALA A 155 3.87 -12.36 -35.84
CA ALA A 155 4.54 -13.40 -36.64
C ALA A 155 5.80 -12.86 -37.35
N ALA A 156 5.73 -11.68 -37.94
CA ALA A 156 6.86 -11.04 -38.59
C ALA A 156 7.98 -10.68 -37.58
N HIS A 157 7.63 -10.19 -36.41
CA HIS A 157 8.57 -9.88 -35.34
C HIS A 157 9.28 -11.15 -34.84
N ALA A 158 8.52 -12.22 -34.57
CA ALA A 158 9.06 -13.52 -34.15
C ALA A 158 9.94 -14.15 -35.23
N ALA A 159 9.59 -14.00 -36.53
CA ALA A 159 10.40 -14.45 -37.64
C ALA A 159 11.75 -13.74 -37.68
N GLY A 160 11.81 -12.44 -37.42
CA GLY A 160 13.05 -11.68 -37.32
C GLY A 160 13.94 -12.14 -36.16
N MET A 161 13.37 -12.45 -35.01
CA MET A 161 14.09 -13.03 -33.87
C MET A 161 14.63 -14.42 -34.23
N ALA A 162 13.81 -15.28 -34.83
CA ALA A 162 14.19 -16.61 -35.27
C ALA A 162 15.30 -16.57 -36.32
N TRP A 163 15.30 -15.64 -37.27
CA TRP A 163 16.39 -15.44 -38.23
C TRP A 163 17.71 -15.17 -37.53
N LYS A 164 17.73 -14.31 -36.51
CA LYS A 164 18.93 -13.99 -35.73
C LYS A 164 19.45 -15.22 -34.98
N LEU A 165 18.57 -16.00 -34.36
CA LEU A 165 18.91 -17.24 -33.66
C LEU A 165 19.43 -18.31 -34.60
N GLN A 166 18.87 -18.46 -35.80
CA GLN A 166 19.33 -19.44 -36.82
C GLN A 166 20.72 -19.11 -37.33
N GLY A 167 21.18 -17.86 -37.22
CA GLY A 167 22.55 -17.45 -37.56
C GLY A 167 23.60 -17.75 -36.50
N SER A 168 23.22 -18.23 -35.30
CA SER A 168 24.17 -18.58 -34.23
C SER A 168 24.95 -19.89 -34.53
N ASP A 169 26.08 -20.07 -33.86
CA ASP A 169 26.90 -21.31 -34.01
C ASP A 169 26.05 -22.55 -33.63
N PRO A 170 25.86 -23.51 -34.58
CA PRO A 170 25.09 -24.72 -34.33
C PRO A 170 25.64 -25.64 -33.25
N LEU A 171 26.92 -25.45 -32.87
CA LEU A 171 27.62 -26.26 -31.85
C LEU A 171 27.64 -25.57 -30.48
N ALA A 172 27.19 -24.32 -30.39
CA ALA A 172 27.13 -23.60 -29.14
C ALA A 172 25.80 -23.86 -28.42
N ASP A 173 25.85 -24.03 -27.09
CA ASP A 173 24.66 -24.01 -26.27
C ASP A 173 24.17 -22.57 -26.16
N VAL A 174 22.92 -22.31 -26.61
CA VAL A 174 22.29 -20.99 -26.64
C VAL A 174 21.18 -20.92 -25.63
N LEU A 175 21.25 -19.97 -24.69
CA LEU A 175 20.15 -19.63 -23.82
C LEU A 175 19.39 -18.45 -24.44
N VAL A 176 18.10 -18.66 -24.74
CA VAL A 176 17.22 -17.66 -25.38
C VAL A 176 16.33 -17.04 -24.33
N VAL A 177 16.53 -15.77 -24.03
CA VAL A 177 15.75 -15.00 -23.04
C VAL A 177 14.80 -14.06 -23.76
N LEU A 178 13.51 -14.31 -23.64
CA LEU A 178 12.45 -13.59 -24.33
C LEU A 178 11.19 -13.43 -23.46
N SER A 179 10.35 -12.46 -23.82
CA SER A 179 9.05 -12.30 -23.16
C SER A 179 8.18 -13.53 -23.35
N LEU A 180 7.48 -13.94 -22.32
CA LEU A 180 6.61 -15.13 -22.32
C LEU A 180 5.56 -15.09 -23.43
N ASN A 181 5.04 -13.90 -23.77
CA ASN A 181 4.07 -13.71 -24.84
C ASN A 181 4.65 -13.87 -26.26
N LEU A 182 5.97 -13.89 -26.41
CA LEU A 182 6.66 -14.20 -27.68
C LEU A 182 7.19 -15.63 -27.76
N LEU A 183 7.09 -16.42 -26.70
CA LEU A 183 7.63 -17.80 -26.69
C LEU A 183 7.06 -18.65 -27.83
N ASP A 184 5.75 -18.83 -27.88
CA ASP A 184 5.11 -19.69 -28.87
C ASP A 184 5.27 -19.15 -30.30
N PRO A 185 5.12 -17.84 -30.59
CA PRO A 185 5.43 -17.27 -31.91
C PRO A 185 6.87 -17.54 -32.38
N VAL A 186 7.85 -17.41 -31.49
CA VAL A 186 9.27 -17.68 -31.83
C VAL A 186 9.50 -19.17 -32.04
N LEU A 187 8.93 -20.04 -31.24
CA LEU A 187 9.01 -21.49 -31.43
C LEU A 187 8.42 -21.92 -32.78
N ASP A 188 7.26 -21.39 -33.17
CA ASP A 188 6.63 -21.63 -34.47
C ASP A 188 7.54 -21.13 -35.62
N ALA A 189 8.14 -19.91 -35.48
CA ALA A 189 9.03 -19.36 -36.48
C ALA A 189 10.36 -20.17 -36.65
N MET A 190 10.84 -20.79 -35.60
CA MET A 190 12.06 -21.63 -35.62
C MET A 190 11.87 -22.95 -36.38
N GLU A 191 10.63 -23.37 -36.67
CA GLU A 191 10.36 -24.61 -37.42
C GLU A 191 10.77 -24.54 -38.91
N SER A 192 10.94 -23.31 -39.44
CA SER A 192 11.33 -23.07 -40.84
C SER A 192 12.46 -22.04 -40.94
N PRO A 193 13.30 -22.11 -42.01
CA PRO A 193 14.33 -21.09 -42.25
C PRO A 193 13.67 -19.72 -42.47
N GLN A 194 14.16 -18.70 -41.79
CA GLN A 194 13.65 -17.34 -41.87
C GLN A 194 14.53 -16.46 -42.78
N GLN A 195 13.95 -15.39 -43.30
CA GLN A 195 14.65 -14.39 -44.10
C GLN A 195 15.08 -13.21 -43.23
N GLU A 196 16.14 -12.52 -43.65
CA GLU A 196 16.59 -11.31 -42.96
C GLU A 196 15.49 -10.28 -42.91
N PRO A 197 15.12 -9.77 -41.70
CA PRO A 197 14.09 -8.75 -41.55
C PRO A 197 14.56 -7.42 -42.15
N HIS A 198 13.63 -6.61 -42.61
CA HIS A 198 13.94 -5.25 -43.01
C HIS A 198 14.41 -4.45 -41.80
N ARG A 199 15.64 -3.90 -41.87
CA ARG A 199 16.20 -3.08 -40.80
C ARG A 199 15.79 -1.62 -40.98
N GLN A 200 15.39 -1.01 -39.87
CA GLN A 200 15.15 0.42 -39.77
C GLN A 200 16.16 1.03 -38.81
N GLU A 201 16.99 1.93 -39.31
CA GLU A 201 17.93 2.65 -38.44
C GLU A 201 17.16 3.53 -37.45
N LEU A 202 17.51 3.44 -36.16
CA LEU A 202 16.98 4.30 -35.12
C LEU A 202 17.85 5.57 -35.03
N PRO A 203 17.30 6.74 -35.40
CA PRO A 203 18.04 7.99 -35.28
C PRO A 203 18.11 8.47 -33.82
N GLU A 204 19.15 9.21 -33.50
CA GLU A 204 19.29 9.99 -32.26
C GLU A 204 19.06 9.20 -30.95
N ILE A 205 19.69 8.03 -30.80
CA ILE A 205 19.65 7.30 -29.55
C ILE A 205 20.42 8.09 -28.49
N ARG A 206 19.78 8.37 -27.34
CA ARG A 206 20.34 9.16 -26.24
C ARG A 206 20.36 8.33 -24.95
N LEU A 207 21.48 8.35 -24.25
CA LEU A 207 21.61 7.80 -22.90
C LEU A 207 21.44 8.93 -21.89
N LEU A 208 20.51 8.77 -20.96
CA LEU A 208 20.10 9.79 -19.99
C LEU A 208 20.20 9.26 -18.55
N ASN A 209 20.44 10.18 -17.62
CA ASN A 209 20.38 9.90 -16.19
C ASN A 209 18.98 10.25 -15.65
N PRO A 210 18.16 9.31 -15.20
CA PRO A 210 16.86 9.63 -14.61
C PRO A 210 17.05 10.27 -13.22
N HIS A 211 16.31 11.35 -12.94
CA HIS A 211 16.29 11.93 -11.59
C HIS A 211 15.70 10.95 -10.57
N PRO A 212 16.21 10.87 -9.32
CA PRO A 212 15.69 9.95 -8.31
C PRO A 212 14.17 10.00 -8.11
N ASP A 213 13.58 11.18 -8.20
CA ASP A 213 12.14 11.38 -7.99
C ASP A 213 11.26 10.72 -9.06
N CYS A 214 11.79 10.47 -10.27
CA CYS A 214 11.02 9.85 -11.34
C CYS A 214 11.18 8.33 -11.40
N LEU A 215 12.10 7.72 -10.64
CA LEU A 215 12.37 6.29 -10.73
C LEU A 215 11.11 5.44 -10.50
N ALA A 216 10.31 5.77 -9.51
CA ALA A 216 9.08 5.04 -9.22
C ALA A 216 8.08 5.04 -10.38
N GLU A 217 8.11 6.07 -11.23
CA GLU A 217 7.22 6.19 -12.39
C GLU A 217 7.72 5.43 -13.61
N ILE A 218 9.03 5.27 -13.75
CA ILE A 218 9.64 4.67 -14.94
C ILE A 218 10.05 3.20 -14.77
N THR A 219 10.33 2.74 -13.56
CA THR A 219 10.69 1.35 -13.28
C THR A 219 9.46 0.46 -13.11
N THR A 220 9.62 -0.85 -13.35
CA THR A 220 8.53 -1.81 -13.13
C THR A 220 8.40 -2.17 -11.65
N GLU A 221 9.50 -2.49 -11.01
CA GLU A 221 9.53 -2.70 -9.56
C GLU A 221 9.91 -1.39 -8.85
N TYR A 222 9.32 -1.18 -7.66
CA TYR A 222 9.59 0.03 -6.91
C TYR A 222 11.07 0.16 -6.50
N PRO A 223 11.62 1.38 -6.41
CA PRO A 223 13.06 1.62 -6.26
C PRO A 223 13.74 0.91 -5.09
N TYR A 224 13.06 0.77 -3.94
CA TYR A 224 13.59 0.01 -2.80
C TYR A 224 13.85 -1.47 -3.13
N LEU A 225 12.96 -2.11 -3.90
CA LEU A 225 13.15 -3.50 -4.32
C LEU A 225 14.32 -3.62 -5.32
N GLN A 226 14.49 -2.64 -6.21
CA GLN A 226 15.63 -2.54 -7.12
C GLN A 226 16.96 -2.49 -6.33
N ASP A 227 17.04 -1.66 -5.29
CA ASP A 227 18.21 -1.55 -4.40
C ASP A 227 18.48 -2.87 -3.66
N ARG A 228 17.43 -3.53 -3.18
CA ARG A 228 17.58 -4.82 -2.49
C ARG A 228 18.01 -5.93 -3.41
N TYR A 229 17.54 -5.94 -4.66
CA TYR A 229 18.00 -6.90 -5.66
C TYR A 229 19.47 -6.68 -6.02
N GLU A 230 19.91 -5.45 -6.21
CA GLU A 230 21.30 -5.12 -6.49
C GLU A 230 22.25 -5.59 -5.37
N LYS A 231 21.88 -5.36 -4.11
CA LYS A 231 22.60 -5.85 -2.94
C LYS A 231 22.60 -7.38 -2.84
N PHE A 232 21.45 -7.99 -3.13
CA PHE A 232 21.31 -9.44 -3.18
C PHE A 232 22.24 -10.05 -4.21
N ARG A 233 22.29 -9.48 -5.41
CA ARG A 233 23.10 -9.95 -6.52
C ARG A 233 24.59 -10.01 -6.19
N THR A 234 25.08 -9.07 -5.37
CA THR A 234 26.51 -8.97 -4.99
C THR A 234 26.90 -9.79 -3.76
N GLN A 235 25.95 -10.17 -2.91
CA GLN A 235 26.24 -10.72 -1.59
C GLN A 235 25.89 -12.21 -1.41
N LEU A 236 25.03 -12.78 -2.27
CA LEU A 236 24.46 -14.10 -2.03
C LEU A 236 24.98 -15.17 -2.97
N SER A 237 24.91 -16.43 -2.50
CA SER A 237 25.16 -17.60 -3.31
C SER A 237 24.15 -17.69 -4.47
N PRO A 238 24.56 -18.19 -5.66
CA PRO A 238 23.64 -18.39 -6.78
C PRO A 238 22.40 -19.25 -6.47
N ALA A 239 22.50 -20.08 -5.41
CA ALA A 239 21.39 -20.94 -4.99
C ALA A 239 20.28 -20.18 -4.22
N ASP A 240 20.60 -19.02 -3.65
CA ASP A 240 19.63 -18.22 -2.91
C ASP A 240 18.75 -17.40 -3.86
N LEU A 241 17.50 -17.19 -3.47
CA LEU A 241 16.54 -16.36 -4.21
C LEU A 241 16.06 -15.21 -3.34
N ILE A 242 15.93 -14.05 -3.94
CA ILE A 242 15.35 -12.89 -3.24
C ILE A 242 13.91 -13.20 -2.84
N GLU A 243 13.55 -12.90 -1.59
CA GLU A 243 12.22 -13.11 -1.04
C GLU A 243 11.45 -11.80 -0.95
N ARG A 244 10.56 -11.55 -1.92
CA ARG A 244 9.73 -10.33 -1.95
C ARG A 244 9.00 -10.06 -0.62
N PRO A 245 8.32 -11.03 0.04
CA PRO A 245 7.69 -10.78 1.33
C PRO A 245 8.66 -10.36 2.42
N LYS A 246 9.89 -10.88 2.42
CA LYS A 246 10.94 -10.48 3.36
C LYS A 246 11.40 -9.05 3.09
N VAL A 247 11.62 -8.70 1.83
CA VAL A 247 11.98 -7.32 1.43
C VAL A 247 10.88 -6.33 1.82
N GLN A 248 9.60 -6.70 1.65
CA GLN A 248 8.48 -5.88 2.08
C GLN A 248 8.40 -5.72 3.59
N PHE A 249 8.68 -6.78 4.34
CA PHE A 249 8.76 -6.71 5.81
C PHE A 249 9.89 -5.78 6.27
N ASP A 250 11.06 -5.86 5.64
CA ASP A 250 12.19 -4.99 5.94
C ASP A 250 11.86 -3.53 5.62
N LEU A 251 11.20 -3.26 4.49
CA LEU A 251 10.72 -1.92 4.11
C LEU A 251 9.77 -1.35 5.18
N LEU A 252 8.77 -2.12 5.59
CA LEU A 252 7.81 -1.68 6.63
C LEU A 252 8.50 -1.42 7.98
N ARG A 253 9.52 -2.21 8.32
CA ARG A 253 10.30 -2.06 9.54
C ARG A 253 11.21 -0.82 9.49
N GLU A 254 11.89 -0.59 8.37
CA GLU A 254 12.70 0.61 8.16
C GLU A 254 11.83 1.87 8.18
N ALA A 255 10.66 1.83 7.51
CA ALA A 255 9.68 2.90 7.57
C ALA A 255 9.17 3.16 9.00
N GLU A 256 8.98 2.11 9.81
CA GLU A 256 8.62 2.26 11.23
C GLU A 256 9.73 3.00 12.01
N THR A 257 10.98 2.69 11.74
CA THR A 257 12.12 3.36 12.39
C THR A 257 12.13 4.86 12.07
N GLU A 258 11.93 5.23 10.81
CA GLU A 258 11.84 6.65 10.40
C GLU A 258 10.56 7.32 10.94
N TYR A 259 9.46 6.60 11.00
CA TYR A 259 8.22 7.08 11.61
C TYR A 259 8.41 7.46 13.09
N VAL A 260 9.01 6.55 13.89
CA VAL A 260 9.29 6.82 15.31
C VAL A 260 10.22 8.04 15.46
N LYS A 261 11.26 8.13 14.63
CA LYS A 261 12.21 9.25 14.64
C LYS A 261 11.56 10.58 14.24
N ASN A 262 10.59 10.53 13.33
CA ASN A 262 9.97 11.72 12.76
C ASN A 262 8.78 12.23 13.57
N THR A 263 8.05 11.35 14.25
CA THR A 263 6.83 11.71 14.98
C THR A 263 6.94 11.55 16.49
N GLY A 264 7.89 10.74 16.99
CA GLY A 264 7.95 10.30 18.38
C GLY A 264 6.94 9.23 18.75
N ASP A 265 6.02 8.89 17.84
CA ASP A 265 4.99 7.87 18.06
C ASP A 265 5.55 6.47 17.84
N LYS A 266 5.06 5.50 18.63
CA LYS A 266 5.46 4.09 18.50
C LYS A 266 4.28 3.26 17.99
N MET A 267 4.59 2.31 17.11
CA MET A 267 3.61 1.32 16.70
C MET A 267 3.39 0.28 17.78
N GLU A 268 2.14 -0.01 18.05
CA GLU A 268 1.70 -1.08 18.95
C GLU A 268 1.83 -2.46 18.29
N TYR A 269 2.03 -3.51 19.08
CA TYR A 269 2.13 -4.87 18.55
C TYR A 269 0.90 -5.28 17.72
N TRP A 270 -0.30 -4.91 18.16
CA TRP A 270 -1.52 -5.21 17.43
C TRP A 270 -1.60 -4.51 16.08
N GLN A 271 -1.03 -3.29 15.95
CA GLN A 271 -0.98 -2.54 14.68
C GLN A 271 -0.09 -3.27 13.67
N ARG A 272 1.10 -3.74 14.06
CA ARG A 272 1.97 -4.54 13.17
C ARG A 272 1.27 -5.79 12.67
N ARG A 273 0.59 -6.52 13.56
CA ARG A 273 -0.18 -7.72 13.20
C ARG A 273 -1.35 -7.40 12.25
N MET A 274 -2.07 -6.32 12.53
CA MET A 274 -3.19 -5.88 11.70
C MET A 274 -2.71 -5.37 10.34
N LEU A 275 -1.59 -4.62 10.30
CA LEU A 275 -0.95 -4.14 9.08
C LEU A 275 -0.63 -5.31 8.14
N ALA A 276 0.08 -6.32 8.63
CA ALA A 276 0.43 -7.50 7.83
C ALA A 276 -0.81 -8.24 7.29
N ARG A 277 -1.85 -8.37 8.12
CA ARG A 277 -3.12 -9.00 7.70
C ARG A 277 -3.87 -8.17 6.67
N PHE A 278 -3.96 -6.87 6.89
CA PHE A 278 -4.71 -5.96 6.02
C PHE A 278 -4.03 -5.81 4.66
N THR A 279 -2.70 -5.68 4.64
CA THR A 279 -1.89 -5.65 3.40
C THR A 279 -2.14 -6.91 2.55
N ARG A 280 -2.09 -8.10 3.17
CA ARG A 280 -2.37 -9.36 2.46
C ARG A 280 -3.81 -9.43 1.95
N ASN A 281 -4.79 -8.96 2.72
CA ASN A 281 -6.18 -8.95 2.28
C ASN A 281 -6.40 -8.03 1.07
N LEU A 282 -5.72 -6.86 1.03
CA LEU A 282 -5.78 -5.96 -0.13
C LEU A 282 -5.21 -6.63 -1.38
N ALA A 283 -4.04 -7.26 -1.28
CA ALA A 283 -3.46 -8.03 -2.38
C ALA A 283 -4.42 -9.11 -2.90
N SER A 284 -5.02 -9.89 -1.99
CA SER A 284 -5.98 -10.95 -2.34
C SER A 284 -7.23 -10.40 -3.06
N ILE A 285 -7.71 -9.21 -2.70
CA ILE A 285 -8.84 -8.55 -3.38
C ILE A 285 -8.44 -8.13 -4.80
N SER A 286 -7.19 -7.72 -5.01
CA SER A 286 -6.65 -7.38 -6.33
C SER A 286 -6.30 -8.61 -7.19
N GLY A 287 -6.37 -9.81 -6.62
CA GLY A 287 -5.99 -11.06 -7.29
C GLY A 287 -4.49 -11.38 -7.22
N ASP A 288 -3.73 -10.61 -6.44
CA ASP A 288 -2.28 -10.76 -6.31
C ASP A 288 -1.92 -11.63 -5.09
N LEU A 289 -0.89 -12.46 -5.22
CA LEU A 289 -0.33 -13.25 -4.12
C LEU A 289 0.46 -12.41 -3.13
N VAL A 290 1.07 -11.33 -3.62
CA VAL A 290 1.89 -10.41 -2.83
C VAL A 290 1.47 -8.96 -3.09
N ALA A 291 1.37 -8.19 -2.01
CA ALA A 291 0.91 -6.80 -2.06
C ALA A 291 1.84 -5.91 -2.90
N GLY A 292 1.26 -4.96 -3.61
CA GLY A 292 1.97 -3.85 -4.23
C GLY A 292 2.29 -2.72 -3.24
N ILE A 293 3.09 -1.75 -3.68
CA ILE A 293 3.42 -0.58 -2.85
C ILE A 293 2.17 0.22 -2.46
N PHE A 294 1.19 0.33 -3.37
CA PHE A 294 -0.07 1.00 -3.09
C PHE A 294 -0.83 0.33 -1.95
N ASP A 295 -0.93 -1.00 -1.96
CA ASP A 295 -1.63 -1.77 -0.92
C ASP A 295 -0.96 -1.61 0.44
N MET A 296 0.38 -1.66 0.47
CA MET A 296 1.16 -1.42 1.69
C MET A 296 0.92 -0.01 2.25
N THR A 297 0.89 1.00 1.38
CA THR A 297 0.68 2.39 1.77
C THR A 297 -0.75 2.63 2.27
N VAL A 298 -1.76 2.07 1.60
CA VAL A 298 -3.16 2.13 2.04
C VAL A 298 -3.36 1.40 3.37
N ALA A 299 -2.74 0.23 3.53
CA ALA A 299 -2.79 -0.51 4.79
C ALA A 299 -2.13 0.28 5.93
N ALA A 300 -0.96 0.88 5.69
CA ALA A 300 -0.26 1.73 6.63
C ALA A 300 -1.12 2.91 7.09
N ARG A 301 -1.75 3.60 6.14
CA ARG A 301 -2.68 4.71 6.40
C ARG A 301 -3.87 4.30 7.24
N SER A 302 -4.47 3.15 6.92
CA SER A 302 -5.70 2.69 7.55
C SER A 302 -5.49 2.13 8.96
N VAL A 303 -4.34 1.52 9.23
CA VAL A 303 -4.05 0.82 10.49
C VAL A 303 -3.28 1.70 11.47
N VAL A 304 -2.41 2.55 10.96
CA VAL A 304 -1.58 3.45 11.77
C VAL A 304 -2.04 4.89 11.60
N ASP A 305 -1.51 5.60 10.60
CA ASP A 305 -1.88 6.97 10.24
C ASP A 305 -1.25 7.41 8.91
N ASP A 306 -1.50 8.67 8.52
CA ASP A 306 -0.95 9.27 7.30
C ASP A 306 0.57 9.46 7.36
N ASN A 307 1.16 9.70 8.54
CA ASN A 307 2.60 9.88 8.69
C ASN A 307 3.34 8.56 8.42
N TYR A 308 2.87 7.47 9.00
CA TYR A 308 3.47 6.15 8.72
C TYR A 308 3.27 5.74 7.25
N ALA A 309 2.11 6.02 6.67
CA ALA A 309 1.88 5.78 5.25
C ALA A 309 2.84 6.58 4.36
N TYR A 310 3.12 7.84 4.74
CA TYR A 310 4.12 8.64 4.06
C TYR A 310 5.53 8.01 4.14
N GLU A 311 5.96 7.56 5.33
CA GLU A 311 7.28 6.95 5.49
C GLU A 311 7.39 5.62 4.69
N VAL A 312 6.32 4.81 4.64
CA VAL A 312 6.28 3.60 3.80
C VAL A 312 6.44 3.95 2.33
N TRP A 313 5.66 4.93 1.83
CA TRP A 313 5.74 5.38 0.45
C TRP A 313 7.11 6.01 0.14
N HIS A 314 7.62 6.89 1.01
CA HIS A 314 8.91 7.54 0.85
C HIS A 314 10.06 6.53 0.83
N MET A 315 10.05 5.56 1.75
CA MET A 315 11.05 4.51 1.80
C MET A 315 11.01 3.61 0.55
N ALA A 316 9.82 3.27 0.06
CA ALA A 316 9.66 2.45 -1.13
C ALA A 316 10.23 3.11 -2.40
N ASN A 317 10.17 4.45 -2.47
CA ASN A 317 10.69 5.23 -3.59
C ASN A 317 12.19 5.58 -3.46
N ARG A 318 12.83 5.16 -2.38
CA ARG A 318 14.24 5.45 -2.14
C ARG A 318 15.15 4.47 -2.89
N TYR A 319 16.03 5.03 -3.72
CA TYR A 319 17.12 4.32 -4.38
C TYR A 319 18.45 5.04 -4.12
N PRO A 320 19.21 4.64 -3.11
CA PRO A 320 20.38 5.38 -2.65
C PRO A 320 21.50 5.54 -3.69
N SER A 321 21.60 4.62 -4.62
CA SER A 321 22.65 4.64 -5.67
C SER A 321 22.39 5.66 -6.77
N GLN A 322 21.16 6.19 -6.91
CA GLN A 322 20.86 7.18 -7.95
C GLN A 322 21.23 8.57 -7.52
N LYS A 323 21.99 9.28 -8.35
CA LYS A 323 22.37 10.68 -8.14
C LYS A 323 21.39 11.61 -8.82
N GLY A 324 21.08 12.73 -8.15
CA GLY A 324 20.22 13.80 -8.69
C GLY A 324 20.89 14.64 -9.80
N ALA A 325 22.19 14.49 -9.98
CA ALA A 325 22.94 15.08 -11.09
C ALA A 325 24.05 14.11 -11.50
N SER A 326 24.36 14.04 -12.78
CA SER A 326 25.44 13.25 -13.35
C SER A 326 26.41 14.16 -14.07
N ASP A 327 27.72 13.93 -13.87
CA ASP A 327 28.77 14.69 -14.56
C ASP A 327 28.94 14.25 -16.02
N LEU A 328 28.41 13.07 -16.38
CA LEU A 328 28.62 12.45 -17.69
C LEU A 328 27.37 12.49 -18.58
N LEU A 329 26.18 12.49 -17.99
CA LEU A 329 24.92 12.38 -18.72
C LEU A 329 23.96 13.51 -18.34
N GLU A 330 23.14 13.91 -19.30
CA GLU A 330 22.03 14.82 -19.02
C GLU A 330 21.06 14.16 -18.04
N THR A 331 20.73 14.88 -16.96
CA THR A 331 19.75 14.44 -15.96
C THR A 331 18.37 14.92 -16.34
N VAL A 332 17.43 13.99 -16.41
CA VAL A 332 16.05 14.25 -16.83
C VAL A 332 15.04 13.81 -15.78
N ASN A 333 13.98 14.58 -15.66
CA ASN A 333 12.83 14.19 -14.86
C ASN A 333 11.72 13.70 -15.81
N LEU A 334 11.56 12.39 -15.88
CA LEU A 334 10.61 11.72 -16.76
C LEU A 334 9.30 11.49 -16.01
N SER A 335 8.19 11.94 -16.57
CA SER A 335 6.92 11.34 -16.18
C SER A 335 6.63 10.11 -17.04
N ALA A 336 5.74 9.24 -16.59
CA ALA A 336 5.36 8.03 -17.34
C ALA A 336 4.73 8.34 -18.72
N ALA A 337 4.33 9.58 -18.99
CA ALA A 337 3.62 9.99 -20.18
C ALA A 337 4.34 11.07 -21.00
N GLU A 338 5.27 11.83 -20.42
CA GLU A 338 5.87 12.98 -21.11
C GLU A 338 7.25 13.37 -20.57
N ILE A 339 8.04 13.98 -21.42
CA ILE A 339 9.32 14.60 -21.09
C ILE A 339 9.44 15.96 -21.77
N TRP A 340 10.12 16.89 -21.12
CA TRP A 340 10.56 18.13 -21.71
C TRP A 340 12.04 18.03 -22.06
N ILE A 341 12.36 18.09 -23.35
CA ILE A 341 13.73 18.19 -23.84
C ILE A 341 13.89 19.57 -24.47
N ASN A 342 14.76 20.38 -23.87
CA ASN A 342 14.88 21.80 -24.23
C ASN A 342 13.54 22.52 -24.14
N THR A 343 12.95 22.90 -25.29
CA THR A 343 11.67 23.61 -25.38
C THR A 343 10.55 22.74 -25.95
N LYS A 344 10.83 21.49 -26.35
CA LYS A 344 9.83 20.57 -26.92
C LYS A 344 9.32 19.60 -25.85
N LYS A 345 8.01 19.45 -25.80
CA LYS A 345 7.33 18.42 -25.03
C LYS A 345 7.14 17.19 -25.91
N LEU A 346 7.77 16.08 -25.52
CA LEU A 346 7.59 14.79 -26.19
C LEU A 346 6.65 13.92 -25.35
N ARG A 347 5.71 13.25 -26.02
CA ARG A 347 4.94 12.16 -25.42
C ARG A 347 5.84 10.95 -25.31
N LEU A 348 5.83 10.29 -24.16
CA LEU A 348 6.68 9.13 -23.92
C LEU A 348 5.88 7.84 -23.96
N ARG A 349 6.49 6.81 -24.53
CA ARG A 349 6.04 5.45 -24.47
C ARG A 349 7.19 4.56 -24.01
N ARG A 350 6.95 3.72 -23.00
CA ARG A 350 7.89 2.69 -22.63
C ARG A 350 7.88 1.60 -23.70
N ARG A 351 9.06 1.09 -24.08
CA ARG A 351 9.18 0.05 -25.11
C ARG A 351 8.46 -1.24 -24.69
N LEU A 352 8.69 -1.70 -23.47
CA LEU A 352 7.98 -2.84 -22.91
C LEU A 352 6.85 -2.33 -22.02
N PRO A 353 5.59 -2.70 -22.32
CA PRO A 353 4.45 -2.31 -21.47
C PRO A 353 4.65 -2.79 -20.04
N ARG A 354 4.13 -2.03 -19.09
CA ARG A 354 4.08 -2.45 -17.69
C ARG A 354 2.65 -2.36 -17.18
N PRO A 355 2.27 -3.18 -16.18
CA PRO A 355 0.98 -3.03 -15.54
C PRO A 355 0.80 -1.60 -15.01
N LYS A 356 -0.39 -1.01 -15.18
CA LYS A 356 -0.70 0.28 -14.57
C LYS A 356 -0.60 0.15 -13.06
N GLN A 357 0.37 0.83 -12.46
CA GLN A 357 0.57 0.83 -11.02
C GLN A 357 -0.06 2.06 -10.39
N ARG A 358 -0.72 1.86 -9.27
CA ARG A 358 -1.08 2.93 -8.36
C ARG A 358 0.11 3.18 -7.46
N LEU A 359 0.71 4.38 -7.53
CA LEU A 359 1.94 4.67 -6.78
C LEU A 359 1.64 5.07 -5.33
N ALA A 360 0.80 6.07 -5.12
CA ALA A 360 0.47 6.54 -3.79
C ALA A 360 -0.97 7.02 -3.66
N PRO A 361 -1.58 6.92 -2.48
CA PRO A 361 -2.84 7.59 -2.18
C PRO A 361 -2.67 9.12 -2.26
N ARG A 362 -3.72 9.81 -2.70
CA ARG A 362 -3.71 11.28 -2.72
C ARG A 362 -3.57 11.85 -1.29
N GLY A 363 -2.84 12.96 -1.16
CA GLY A 363 -2.76 13.73 0.07
C GLY A 363 -1.73 13.25 1.09
N LEU A 364 -0.84 12.32 0.73
CA LEU A 364 0.28 11.98 1.59
C LEU A 364 1.27 13.16 1.66
N LYS A 365 1.52 13.65 2.86
CA LYS A 365 2.50 14.70 3.14
C LYS A 365 3.33 14.30 4.34
N ARG A 366 4.60 14.68 4.33
CA ARG A 366 5.44 14.56 5.51
C ARG A 366 5.10 15.69 6.48
N ARG A 367 4.99 15.35 7.77
CA ARG A 367 4.82 16.30 8.84
C ARG A 367 6.03 17.25 8.89
N LYS A 368 5.80 18.56 9.01
CA LYS A 368 6.85 19.55 9.26
C LYS A 368 7.49 19.30 10.63
N LYS A 369 8.76 19.61 10.75
CA LYS A 369 9.54 19.52 11.99
C LYS A 369 10.05 20.88 12.42
N GLU A 370 10.42 21.00 13.69
CA GLU A 370 11.21 22.13 14.16
C GLU A 370 12.54 22.23 13.39
N GLN A 371 12.96 23.44 13.06
CA GLN A 371 14.27 23.71 12.48
C GLN A 371 15.37 23.66 13.55
N PHE A 372 15.03 24.07 14.78
CA PHE A 372 15.87 23.97 15.96
C PHE A 372 15.02 23.71 17.20
N GLU A 373 15.58 23.11 18.21
CA GLU A 373 14.89 22.72 19.45
C GLU A 373 14.24 23.94 20.15
N GLY A 374 12.93 23.84 20.43
CA GLY A 374 12.16 24.89 21.09
C GLY A 374 11.66 26.01 20.16
N GLU A 375 11.78 25.85 18.83
CA GLU A 375 11.23 26.82 17.87
C GLU A 375 9.73 27.02 18.07
N TRP A 376 8.99 25.93 18.17
CA TRP A 376 7.52 25.99 18.29
C TRP A 376 7.07 26.52 19.65
N ALA A 377 7.81 26.21 20.72
CA ALA A 377 7.52 26.73 22.04
C ALA A 377 7.60 28.27 22.09
N ARG A 378 8.56 28.88 21.35
CA ARG A 378 8.69 30.35 21.25
C ARG A 378 7.57 31.01 20.45
N GLN A 379 6.91 30.26 19.60
CA GLN A 379 5.81 30.72 18.74
C GLN A 379 4.43 30.39 19.30
N THR A 380 4.37 29.75 20.47
CA THR A 380 3.11 29.35 21.15
C THR A 380 2.77 30.41 22.18
N ASP A 381 1.59 31.00 22.08
CA ASP A 381 1.06 32.01 22.99
C ASP A 381 0.28 31.40 24.17
N GLY A 382 -0.51 30.37 23.91
CA GLY A 382 -1.27 29.61 24.91
C GLY A 382 -2.41 30.38 25.58
N THR A 383 -2.74 31.59 25.14
CA THR A 383 -3.77 32.46 25.74
C THR A 383 -5.17 32.20 25.22
N ALA A 384 -5.32 31.76 23.99
CA ALA A 384 -6.58 31.38 23.38
C ALA A 384 -6.53 29.91 22.96
N ILE A 385 -7.51 29.13 23.40
CA ILE A 385 -7.57 27.69 23.13
C ILE A 385 -8.68 27.41 22.14
N CYS A 386 -8.37 26.67 21.09
CA CYS A 386 -9.28 26.32 20.01
C CYS A 386 -9.09 24.85 19.59
N SER A 387 -10.16 24.22 19.14
CA SER A 387 -10.11 22.87 18.57
C SER A 387 -9.66 22.88 17.12
N TYR A 388 -9.28 21.68 16.62
CA TYR A 388 -9.01 21.46 15.20
C TYR A 388 -10.23 20.85 14.50
N PRO A 389 -10.97 21.62 13.66
CA PRO A 389 -12.28 21.21 13.15
C PRO A 389 -12.36 19.84 12.46
N PRO A 390 -11.34 19.37 11.70
CA PRO A 390 -11.35 18.01 11.14
C PRO A 390 -11.39 16.90 12.20
N GLU A 391 -10.84 17.12 13.39
CA GLU A 391 -10.91 16.17 14.51
C GLU A 391 -12.26 16.21 15.21
N ASP A 392 -12.87 17.40 15.31
CA ASP A 392 -14.21 17.56 15.85
C ASP A 392 -15.22 16.73 15.05
N LEU A 393 -15.12 16.74 13.72
CA LEU A 393 -15.94 15.88 12.86
C LEU A 393 -15.73 14.38 13.14
N VAL A 394 -14.50 13.94 13.41
CA VAL A 394 -14.20 12.54 13.75
C VAL A 394 -14.83 12.15 15.08
N ILE A 395 -14.77 13.02 16.09
CA ILE A 395 -15.35 12.78 17.41
C ILE A 395 -16.89 12.76 17.32
N GLU A 396 -17.48 13.69 16.56
CA GLU A 396 -18.92 13.74 16.31
C GLU A 396 -19.43 12.47 15.59
N ASP A 397 -18.73 12.03 14.55
CA ASP A 397 -19.06 10.79 13.85
C ASP A 397 -18.96 9.57 14.77
N TYR A 398 -17.97 9.58 15.66
CA TYR A 398 -17.83 8.52 16.64
C TYR A 398 -18.95 8.54 17.68
N GLY A 399 -19.36 9.69 18.16
CA GLY A 399 -20.53 9.85 19.02
C GLY A 399 -21.80 9.30 18.36
N ARG A 400 -22.01 9.61 17.09
CA ARG A 400 -23.12 9.05 16.29
C ARG A 400 -23.03 7.53 16.12
N PHE A 401 -21.82 7.00 15.91
CA PHE A 401 -21.57 5.56 15.87
C PHE A 401 -21.91 4.90 17.22
N LEU A 402 -21.43 5.44 18.33
CA LEU A 402 -21.72 4.92 19.66
C LEU A 402 -23.24 4.93 19.97
N LYS A 403 -23.93 6.00 19.58
CA LYS A 403 -25.39 6.11 19.70
C LYS A 403 -26.12 4.98 18.96
N ARG A 404 -25.70 4.68 17.72
CA ARG A 404 -26.26 3.57 16.93
C ARG A 404 -25.96 2.21 17.53
N LYS A 405 -24.71 1.99 17.96
CA LYS A 405 -24.27 0.73 18.59
C LYS A 405 -25.03 0.46 19.88
N ALA A 406 -25.23 1.50 20.68
CA ALA A 406 -26.02 1.40 21.89
C ALA A 406 -27.49 1.00 21.62
N LYS A 407 -28.14 1.62 20.63
CA LYS A 407 -29.50 1.24 20.22
C LYS A 407 -29.57 -0.21 19.74
N SER A 408 -28.58 -0.67 18.94
CA SER A 408 -28.52 -2.08 18.48
C SER A 408 -28.42 -3.05 19.66
N MET A 409 -27.52 -2.79 20.61
CA MET A 409 -27.35 -3.64 21.80
C MET A 409 -28.63 -3.73 22.65
N LEU A 410 -29.33 -2.60 22.87
CA LEU A 410 -30.60 -2.61 23.59
C LEU A 410 -31.68 -3.40 22.85
N SER A 411 -31.73 -3.28 21.52
CA SER A 411 -32.66 -4.03 20.69
C SER A 411 -32.37 -5.53 20.77
N GLU A 412 -31.10 -5.91 20.77
CA GLU A 412 -30.66 -7.30 20.93
C GLU A 412 -30.97 -7.88 22.32
N GLU A 413 -30.76 -7.10 23.40
CA GLU A 413 -31.13 -7.51 24.77
C GLU A 413 -32.62 -7.76 24.94
N ARG A 414 -33.47 -7.07 24.17
CA ARG A 414 -34.93 -7.20 24.19
C ARG A 414 -35.49 -8.09 23.09
N SER A 415 -34.60 -8.65 22.27
CA SER A 415 -35.04 -9.54 21.20
C SER A 415 -35.74 -10.78 21.77
N ARG A 416 -36.87 -11.14 21.17
CA ARG A 416 -37.57 -12.39 21.43
C ARG A 416 -37.31 -13.34 20.27
N THR A 417 -37.06 -14.59 20.59
CA THR A 417 -36.94 -15.65 19.59
C THR A 417 -38.26 -16.42 19.57
N GLU A 418 -38.91 -16.48 18.41
CA GLU A 418 -40.17 -17.16 18.23
C GLU A 418 -40.06 -18.18 17.10
N GLN A 419 -40.88 -19.23 17.18
CA GLN A 419 -40.95 -20.20 16.10
C GLN A 419 -41.55 -19.52 14.86
N PHE A 420 -40.93 -19.72 13.69
CA PHE A 420 -41.43 -19.20 12.42
C PHE A 420 -42.84 -19.71 12.12
N THR A 421 -43.76 -18.81 11.85
CA THR A 421 -45.13 -19.11 11.45
C THR A 421 -45.44 -18.60 10.04
N THR A 422 -45.35 -17.27 9.83
CA THR A 422 -45.74 -16.63 8.57
C THR A 422 -44.80 -15.52 8.10
N SER A 423 -43.92 -15.06 8.96
CA SER A 423 -43.05 -13.89 8.67
C SER A 423 -41.64 -14.12 9.22
N ILE A 424 -40.62 -13.71 8.45
CA ILE A 424 -39.22 -13.79 8.88
C ILE A 424 -38.87 -12.67 9.89
N LEU A 425 -39.75 -11.70 10.10
CA LEU A 425 -39.53 -10.58 11.00
C LEU A 425 -38.16 -9.88 10.78
N ASP A 426 -37.31 -9.84 11.81
CA ASP A 426 -35.98 -9.20 11.77
C ASP A 426 -34.84 -10.18 11.45
N GLY A 427 -35.16 -11.37 10.96
CA GLY A 427 -34.22 -12.38 10.51
C GLY A 427 -34.32 -13.72 11.24
N ILE A 428 -33.54 -14.69 10.76
CA ILE A 428 -33.50 -16.06 11.31
C ILE A 428 -32.56 -16.09 12.53
N ASP A 429 -33.01 -16.70 13.63
CA ASP A 429 -32.14 -17.05 14.74
C ASP A 429 -31.44 -18.37 14.45
N LEU A 430 -30.25 -18.29 13.83
CA LEU A 430 -29.46 -19.47 13.46
C LEU A 430 -29.10 -20.33 14.67
N ARG A 431 -28.84 -19.72 15.82
CA ARG A 431 -28.42 -20.44 17.03
C ARG A 431 -29.54 -21.29 17.57
N GLU A 432 -30.74 -20.73 17.69
CA GLU A 432 -31.91 -21.45 18.19
C GLU A 432 -32.47 -22.43 17.15
N THR A 433 -32.40 -22.11 15.87
CA THR A 433 -32.74 -23.03 14.79
C THR A 433 -31.82 -24.25 14.79
N ILE A 434 -30.50 -24.07 14.94
CA ILE A 434 -29.55 -25.19 14.99
C ILE A 434 -29.72 -26.00 16.29
N ARG A 435 -29.99 -25.36 17.44
CA ARG A 435 -30.23 -26.05 18.71
C ARG A 435 -31.43 -26.99 18.64
N ASN A 436 -32.48 -26.58 17.94
CA ASN A 436 -33.75 -27.32 17.81
C ASN A 436 -33.93 -27.93 16.39
N TRP A 437 -32.82 -28.18 15.67
CA TRP A 437 -32.88 -28.69 14.30
C TRP A 437 -33.62 -30.02 14.16
N HIS A 438 -33.58 -30.86 15.20
CA HIS A 438 -34.25 -32.15 15.28
C HIS A 438 -35.79 -32.05 15.25
N GLU A 439 -36.33 -30.87 15.56
CA GLU A 439 -37.76 -30.61 15.45
C GLU A 439 -38.19 -30.18 14.06
N GLY A 440 -37.24 -29.93 13.14
CA GLY A 440 -37.51 -29.44 11.78
C GLY A 440 -38.15 -28.06 11.73
N LYS A 441 -37.97 -27.26 12.79
CA LYS A 441 -38.57 -25.93 12.94
C LYS A 441 -37.55 -24.83 12.77
N LEU A 442 -37.95 -23.74 12.10
CA LEU A 442 -37.19 -22.52 11.94
C LEU A 442 -37.54 -21.53 13.05
N TYR A 443 -36.55 -20.90 13.64
CA TYR A 443 -36.73 -19.87 14.65
C TYR A 443 -36.37 -18.51 14.08
N VAL A 444 -37.22 -17.51 14.32
CA VAL A 444 -37.05 -16.12 13.86
C VAL A 444 -36.87 -15.21 15.05
N ARG A 445 -36.13 -14.13 14.82
CA ARG A 445 -35.87 -13.10 15.82
C ARG A 445 -36.82 -11.95 15.61
N GLN A 446 -37.40 -11.46 16.69
CA GLN A 446 -38.16 -10.22 16.73
C GLN A 446 -37.41 -9.21 17.59
N LEU A 447 -37.03 -8.09 17.02
CA LEU A 447 -36.38 -6.99 17.69
C LEU A 447 -37.42 -5.97 18.19
N ASP A 448 -37.49 -5.79 19.49
CA ASP A 448 -38.35 -4.75 20.05
C ASP A 448 -37.86 -3.36 19.64
N ARG A 449 -38.73 -2.53 19.07
CA ARG A 449 -38.41 -1.12 18.80
C ARG A 449 -38.24 -0.38 20.11
N ILE A 450 -37.04 0.15 20.31
CA ILE A 450 -36.72 0.91 21.53
C ILE A 450 -37.29 2.31 21.42
N THR A 451 -38.09 2.66 22.40
CA THR A 451 -38.59 4.04 22.58
C THR A 451 -37.54 4.83 23.36
N GLY A 452 -37.09 5.95 22.82
CA GLY A 452 -36.11 6.87 23.42
C GLY A 452 -34.76 6.87 22.72
N GLU A 453 -34.04 7.93 22.94
CA GLU A 453 -32.72 8.17 22.32
C GLU A 453 -31.61 8.26 23.36
N VAL A 454 -30.35 8.18 22.90
CA VAL A 454 -29.15 8.42 23.70
C VAL A 454 -28.85 9.92 23.65
N GLY A 455 -28.84 10.57 24.81
CA GLY A 455 -28.68 12.03 24.96
C GLY A 455 -27.28 12.45 25.40
N ALA A 456 -26.51 11.54 25.96
CA ALA A 456 -25.12 11.78 26.33
C ALA A 456 -24.28 10.52 26.17
N ALA A 457 -23.00 10.66 25.81
CA ALA A 457 -22.03 9.59 25.69
C ALA A 457 -20.77 9.93 26.49
N ILE A 458 -20.41 9.04 27.40
CA ILE A 458 -19.20 9.14 28.21
C ILE A 458 -18.26 8.02 27.78
N VAL A 459 -17.00 8.38 27.47
CA VAL A 459 -15.95 7.43 27.09
C VAL A 459 -14.77 7.62 28.04
N ILE A 460 -14.41 6.56 28.76
CA ILE A 460 -13.32 6.56 29.73
C ILE A 460 -12.22 5.63 29.24
N PHE A 461 -11.08 6.20 28.87
CA PHE A 461 -9.89 5.45 28.46
C PHE A 461 -9.04 5.04 29.66
N ASP A 462 -8.97 5.93 30.66
CA ASP A 462 -8.19 5.77 31.88
C ASP A 462 -8.92 6.39 33.07
N GLU A 463 -8.94 5.74 34.21
CA GLU A 463 -9.58 6.23 35.44
C GLU A 463 -8.75 7.34 36.13
N ASP A 464 -7.54 7.62 35.63
CA ASP A 464 -6.60 8.62 36.14
C ASP A 464 -6.21 8.45 37.62
N ARG A 465 -5.82 7.23 37.98
CA ARG A 465 -5.39 6.94 39.36
C ARG A 465 -4.05 7.57 39.73
N ASP A 466 -3.21 7.81 38.72
CA ASP A 466 -1.84 8.32 38.87
C ASP A 466 -1.75 9.82 38.56
N ASP A 467 -2.87 10.53 38.48
CA ASP A 467 -3.01 11.95 38.13
C ASP A 467 -2.23 12.37 36.86
N ARG A 468 -2.30 11.50 35.85
CA ARG A 468 -1.64 11.69 34.57
C ARG A 468 -2.34 12.70 33.66
N TYR A 469 -3.62 12.98 33.92
CA TYR A 469 -4.50 13.81 33.09
C TYR A 469 -5.00 15.04 33.86
N PRO A 470 -4.10 15.97 34.23
CA PRO A 470 -4.46 17.13 35.06
C PRO A 470 -5.21 18.23 34.31
N TYR A 471 -5.22 18.22 32.96
CA TYR A 471 -5.89 19.24 32.18
C TYR A 471 -7.40 18.94 32.10
N LEU A 472 -8.20 19.84 32.71
CA LEU A 472 -9.65 19.72 32.84
C LEU A 472 -10.30 20.87 32.06
N THR A 473 -11.26 20.58 31.19
CA THR A 473 -11.92 21.63 30.42
C THR A 473 -13.33 21.22 29.96
N THR A 474 -14.16 22.24 29.72
CA THR A 474 -15.47 22.11 29.12
C THR A 474 -15.54 22.98 27.89
N TRP A 475 -15.78 22.37 26.73
CA TRP A 475 -15.92 23.04 25.44
C TRP A 475 -17.38 23.07 25.00
N LEU A 476 -17.81 24.21 24.47
CA LEU A 476 -19.13 24.37 23.90
C LEU A 476 -19.06 24.25 22.39
N GLY A 477 -20.04 23.57 21.80
CA GLY A 477 -20.17 23.50 20.35
C GLY A 477 -20.37 24.91 19.76
N GLU A 478 -19.64 25.23 18.69
CA GLU A 478 -19.72 26.52 17.98
C GLU A 478 -21.07 26.65 17.25
N HIS A 479 -21.61 25.53 16.76
CA HIS A 479 -22.85 25.47 15.99
C HIS A 479 -23.89 24.58 16.64
N GLN A 480 -25.18 24.77 16.29
CA GLN A 480 -26.30 24.03 16.88
C GLN A 480 -26.25 22.50 16.68
N ASN A 481 -25.46 22.03 15.74
CA ASN A 481 -25.31 20.60 15.42
C ASN A 481 -24.08 19.97 16.03
N GLU A 482 -23.27 20.74 16.76
CA GLU A 482 -22.05 20.27 17.41
C GLU A 482 -22.36 19.96 18.88
N SER A 483 -21.69 18.93 19.41
CA SER A 483 -21.84 18.52 20.81
C SER A 483 -21.07 19.45 21.75
N ASP A 484 -21.60 19.69 22.93
CA ASP A 484 -20.78 20.20 24.02
C ASP A 484 -19.95 19.03 24.59
N MET A 485 -18.71 19.29 24.96
CA MET A 485 -17.79 18.29 25.50
C MET A 485 -17.17 18.74 26.83
N ALA A 486 -17.12 17.85 27.80
CA ALA A 486 -16.28 17.99 28.98
C ALA A 486 -15.28 16.86 29.01
N PHE A 487 -14.01 17.15 29.26
CA PHE A 487 -12.97 16.12 29.24
C PHE A 487 -11.82 16.40 30.21
N TYR A 488 -11.07 15.34 30.50
CA TYR A 488 -9.79 15.45 31.17
C TYR A 488 -8.71 14.80 30.28
N SER A 489 -7.56 15.45 30.19
CA SER A 489 -6.48 15.07 29.28
C SER A 489 -5.09 15.35 29.85
N THR A 490 -4.06 14.87 29.17
CA THR A 490 -2.70 15.36 29.38
C THR A 490 -2.60 16.83 29.01
N PRO A 491 -1.63 17.59 29.59
CA PRO A 491 -1.47 19.01 29.26
C PRO A 491 -1.16 19.19 27.76
N PRO A 492 -1.97 19.96 27.01
CA PRO A 492 -1.85 20.00 25.55
C PRO A 492 -0.54 20.63 25.06
N PHE A 493 -0.03 21.67 25.73
CA PHE A 493 1.14 22.40 25.27
C PHE A 493 2.48 21.89 25.83
N GLU A 494 2.49 20.82 26.61
CA GLU A 494 3.71 20.08 26.93
C GLU A 494 4.24 19.31 25.70
N HIS A 495 3.36 18.98 24.76
CA HIS A 495 3.70 18.22 23.56
C HIS A 495 3.30 18.99 22.31
N LEU A 496 4.21 19.82 21.81
CA LEU A 496 3.96 20.59 20.59
C LEU A 496 4.24 19.75 19.35
N VAL A 497 3.35 19.88 18.38
CA VAL A 497 3.45 19.20 17.08
C VAL A 497 3.53 20.19 15.92
N GLY A 498 3.46 21.46 16.24
CA GLY A 498 3.61 22.62 15.37
C GLY A 498 3.57 23.90 16.19
N PRO A 499 3.87 25.07 15.59
CA PRO A 499 3.82 26.35 16.27
C PRO A 499 2.39 26.66 16.73
N GLY A 500 2.19 26.74 18.05
CA GLY A 500 0.87 26.94 18.65
C GLY A 500 -0.08 25.75 18.53
N ILE A 501 0.42 24.55 18.21
CA ILE A 501 -0.36 23.33 18.05
C ILE A 501 0.13 22.32 19.09
N GLY A 502 -0.66 22.16 20.15
CA GLY A 502 -0.42 21.20 21.21
C GLY A 502 -1.12 19.87 20.95
N ARG A 503 -0.51 18.77 21.39
CA ARG A 503 -1.08 17.44 21.35
C ARG A 503 -1.38 16.94 22.75
N ALA A 504 -2.62 16.52 22.98
CA ALA A 504 -3.04 15.92 24.22
C ALA A 504 -3.66 14.53 23.99
N GLU A 505 -3.69 13.73 25.06
CA GLU A 505 -4.42 12.46 25.07
C GLU A 505 -5.55 12.55 26.08
N TYR A 506 -6.75 12.19 25.67
CA TYR A 506 -7.90 12.07 26.58
C TYR A 506 -7.69 10.93 27.56
N GLY A 507 -7.87 11.21 28.86
CA GLY A 507 -8.15 10.20 29.87
C GLY A 507 -9.62 9.78 29.81
N GLY A 508 -10.53 10.74 29.53
CA GLY A 508 -11.93 10.50 29.27
C GLY A 508 -12.67 11.76 28.88
N PHE A 509 -13.82 11.58 28.23
CA PHE A 509 -14.68 12.70 27.82
C PHE A 509 -16.17 12.35 27.96
N LEU A 510 -16.96 13.39 28.12
CA LEU A 510 -18.40 13.43 27.99
C LEU A 510 -18.76 14.25 26.76
N MET A 511 -19.73 13.81 25.95
CA MET A 511 -20.35 14.62 24.91
C MET A 511 -21.88 14.57 25.03
N THR A 512 -22.55 15.71 24.82
CA THR A 512 -23.99 15.80 24.81
C THR A 512 -24.55 15.85 23.38
N LEU A 513 -25.60 15.12 23.13
CA LEU A 513 -26.20 14.92 21.82
C LEU A 513 -27.73 15.17 21.88
N PRO A 514 -28.25 16.34 21.58
CA PRO A 514 -27.65 17.57 21.04
C PRO A 514 -26.94 18.44 22.10
N PRO A 515 -26.27 19.56 21.67
CA PRO A 515 -25.60 20.48 22.60
C PRO A 515 -26.56 21.07 23.63
N ARG A 516 -26.05 21.31 24.84
CA ARG A 516 -26.88 21.75 26.00
C ARG A 516 -26.40 23.04 26.63
N ARG A 517 -25.34 23.64 26.09
CA ARG A 517 -24.68 24.80 26.71
C ARG A 517 -24.27 24.49 28.15
N MET A 518 -23.47 23.42 28.30
CA MET A 518 -22.97 22.97 29.60
C MET A 518 -22.24 24.12 30.32
N VAL A 519 -22.49 24.28 31.59
CA VAL A 519 -21.62 25.05 32.46
C VAL A 519 -20.35 24.24 32.73
N ASP A 520 -19.28 24.86 33.19
CA ASP A 520 -18.06 24.16 33.48
C ASP A 520 -18.28 23.01 34.46
N VAL A 521 -18.22 21.79 33.92
CA VAL A 521 -18.46 20.53 34.67
C VAL A 521 -17.45 20.34 35.81
N TRP A 522 -16.28 20.93 35.70
CA TRP A 522 -15.18 20.67 36.63
C TRP A 522 -15.26 21.56 37.88
N SER A 523 -15.85 22.75 37.77
CA SER A 523 -16.03 23.68 38.86
C SER A 523 -17.43 23.63 39.48
N ASP A 524 -18.37 22.83 38.93
CA ASP A 524 -19.76 22.75 39.38
C ASP A 524 -19.86 22.02 40.74
N PRO A 525 -20.32 22.70 41.81
CA PRO A 525 -20.44 22.09 43.15
C PRO A 525 -21.45 20.95 43.22
N ASP A 526 -22.47 20.90 42.34
CA ASP A 526 -23.45 19.82 42.33
C ASP A 526 -22.85 18.46 42.02
N TYR A 527 -21.63 18.42 41.45
CA TYR A 527 -20.92 17.20 41.14
C TYR A 527 -19.80 16.84 42.15
N ASP A 528 -19.64 17.54 43.25
CA ASP A 528 -18.62 17.27 44.28
C ASP A 528 -18.81 15.92 44.99
N PHE A 529 -19.96 15.31 44.80
CA PHE A 529 -20.22 13.92 45.25
C PHE A 529 -19.39 12.87 44.50
N ALA A 530 -18.90 13.18 43.33
CA ALA A 530 -18.05 12.27 42.52
C ALA A 530 -16.72 12.00 43.22
N GLN A 531 -16.30 10.74 43.26
CA GLN A 531 -15.04 10.33 43.90
C GLN A 531 -13.83 10.45 42.95
N ASN A 532 -14.09 10.54 41.63
CA ASN A 532 -13.07 10.62 40.61
C ASN A 532 -13.61 11.31 39.35
N LYS A 533 -12.69 11.64 38.43
CA LYS A 533 -13.00 12.32 37.16
C LYS A 533 -14.05 11.58 36.31
N PRO A 534 -13.98 10.24 36.11
CA PRO A 534 -15.01 9.47 35.42
C PRO A 534 -16.42 9.59 36.02
N GLU A 535 -16.54 9.57 37.35
CA GLU A 535 -17.82 9.70 38.03
C GLU A 535 -18.41 11.09 37.87
N ARG A 536 -17.55 12.13 37.90
CA ARG A 536 -17.96 13.52 37.66
C ARG A 536 -18.53 13.69 36.25
N LEU A 537 -17.87 13.13 35.22
CA LEU A 537 -18.40 13.10 33.86
C LEU A 537 -19.72 12.33 33.76
N LEU A 538 -19.87 11.23 34.51
CA LEU A 538 -21.10 10.46 34.51
C LEU A 538 -22.27 11.22 35.14
N LEU A 539 -22.04 11.93 36.26
CA LEU A 539 -23.05 12.80 36.88
C LEU A 539 -23.52 13.89 35.93
N ALA A 540 -22.56 14.63 35.34
CA ALA A 540 -22.87 15.67 34.37
C ALA A 540 -23.62 15.07 33.14
N GLY A 541 -23.21 13.90 32.65
CA GLY A 541 -23.90 13.24 31.54
C GLY A 541 -25.32 12.80 31.87
N LEU A 542 -25.63 12.44 33.11
CA LEU A 542 -26.96 12.11 33.57
C LEU A 542 -27.82 13.37 33.71
N ASP A 543 -27.26 14.45 34.22
CA ASP A 543 -27.95 15.71 34.44
C ASP A 543 -28.28 16.42 33.10
N TYR A 544 -27.27 16.64 32.25
CA TYR A 544 -27.47 17.32 30.97
C TYR A 544 -28.20 16.50 29.90
N SER A 545 -28.33 15.18 30.07
CA SER A 545 -29.06 14.35 29.11
C SER A 545 -30.55 14.65 29.14
N THR A 546 -31.16 15.04 28.02
CA THR A 546 -32.62 15.15 27.88
C THR A 546 -33.26 13.85 27.39
N GLN A 547 -32.45 12.90 26.95
CA GLN A 547 -32.95 11.65 26.46
C GLN A 547 -32.84 10.55 27.54
N ARG A 548 -33.62 9.51 27.36
CA ARG A 548 -33.78 8.44 28.37
C ARG A 548 -32.48 7.69 28.62
N TYR A 549 -31.59 7.56 27.62
CA TYR A 549 -30.40 6.75 27.72
C TYR A 549 -29.14 7.60 27.78
N VAL A 550 -28.24 7.21 28.68
CA VAL A 550 -26.88 7.76 28.81
C VAL A 550 -25.91 6.62 28.63
N LEU A 551 -25.01 6.77 27.66
CA LEU A 551 -24.01 5.76 27.34
C LEU A 551 -22.77 5.96 28.21
N TYR A 552 -22.27 4.87 28.80
CA TYR A 552 -21.04 4.84 29.59
C TYR A 552 -20.10 3.76 29.05
N CYS A 553 -19.02 4.18 28.41
CA CYS A 553 -18.00 3.30 27.85
C CYS A 553 -16.75 3.36 28.73
N ALA A 554 -16.45 2.29 29.48
CA ALA A 554 -15.30 2.23 30.38
C ALA A 554 -14.78 0.81 30.55
N ALA A 555 -13.64 0.65 31.21
CA ALA A 555 -13.09 -0.68 31.54
C ALA A 555 -13.98 -1.43 32.52
N LYS A 556 -14.63 -0.72 33.44
CA LYS A 556 -15.52 -1.28 34.47
C LYS A 556 -16.89 -0.60 34.43
N PRO A 557 -17.97 -1.32 34.82
CA PRO A 557 -19.30 -0.71 34.95
C PRO A 557 -19.29 0.33 36.09
N PRO A 558 -20.19 1.34 36.01
CA PRO A 558 -20.31 2.34 37.06
C PRO A 558 -20.84 1.71 38.37
N ARG A 559 -20.53 2.33 39.51
CA ARG A 559 -21.05 1.91 40.81
C ARG A 559 -22.57 1.89 40.82
N SER A 560 -23.16 0.99 41.62
CA SER A 560 -24.64 0.82 41.70
C SER A 560 -25.42 2.09 42.04
N ILE A 561 -24.83 2.98 42.84
CA ILE A 561 -25.43 4.25 43.22
C ILE A 561 -25.80 5.13 42.02
N PHE A 562 -25.00 5.12 40.94
CA PHE A 562 -25.31 5.90 39.72
C PHE A 562 -26.53 5.37 38.98
N ARG A 563 -26.86 4.09 39.12
CA ARG A 563 -28.11 3.53 38.57
C ARG A 563 -29.34 4.08 39.34
N SER A 564 -29.21 4.27 40.64
CA SER A 564 -30.27 4.87 41.45
C SER A 564 -30.44 6.35 41.11
N ILE A 565 -29.36 7.11 40.99
CA ILE A 565 -29.37 8.50 40.55
C ILE A 565 -30.02 8.62 39.17
N ALA A 566 -29.59 7.79 38.22
CA ALA A 566 -30.16 7.76 36.87
C ALA A 566 -31.68 7.49 36.89
N ALA A 567 -32.15 6.57 37.73
CA ALA A 567 -33.55 6.26 37.87
C ALA A 567 -34.37 7.45 38.41
N HIS A 568 -33.84 8.19 39.40
CA HIS A 568 -34.48 9.41 39.94
C HIS A 568 -34.61 10.51 38.87
N LEU A 569 -33.62 10.60 37.97
CA LEU A 569 -33.64 11.54 36.84
C LEU A 569 -34.43 11.01 35.63
N ASN A 570 -35.14 9.89 35.74
CA ASN A 570 -35.78 9.19 34.62
C ASN A 570 -34.83 8.83 33.49
N ARG A 571 -33.58 8.52 33.83
CA ARG A 571 -32.52 8.09 32.89
C ARG A 571 -32.18 6.62 33.10
N ARG A 572 -31.51 6.04 32.09
CA ARG A 572 -30.96 4.68 32.17
C ARG A 572 -29.55 4.68 31.63
N ILE A 573 -28.60 4.20 32.44
CA ILE A 573 -27.22 4.04 32.01
C ILE A 573 -27.07 2.76 31.16
N MET A 574 -26.46 2.92 30.01
CA MET A 574 -26.05 1.83 29.13
C MET A 574 -24.54 1.65 29.23
N TYR A 575 -24.11 0.50 29.68
CA TYR A 575 -22.70 0.22 29.81
C TYR A 575 -22.19 -0.56 28.60
N ILE A 576 -21.09 -0.08 28.00
CA ILE A 576 -20.32 -0.79 26.98
C ILE A 576 -18.88 -0.95 27.49
N PRO A 577 -18.36 -2.19 27.59
CA PRO A 577 -16.95 -2.37 27.89
C PRO A 577 -16.09 -1.71 26.81
N ILE A 578 -15.12 -0.87 27.18
CA ILE A 578 -14.27 -0.16 26.21
C ILE A 578 -13.46 -1.13 25.34
N GLY A 579 -13.18 -2.33 25.83
CA GLY A 579 -12.54 -3.42 25.06
C GLY A 579 -13.39 -3.97 23.90
N ALA A 580 -14.72 -3.73 23.91
CA ALA A 580 -15.62 -4.12 22.82
C ALA A 580 -15.59 -3.12 21.64
N LEU A 581 -14.88 -2.00 21.78
CA LEU A 581 -14.70 -1.00 20.73
C LEU A 581 -13.47 -1.34 19.88
N ASN A 582 -13.53 -0.95 18.59
CA ASN A 582 -12.43 -1.18 17.67
C ASN A 582 -11.15 -0.45 18.16
N PRO A 583 -10.02 -1.18 18.37
CA PRO A 583 -8.78 -0.58 18.89
C PRO A 583 -8.23 0.56 18.03
N ALA A 584 -8.34 0.46 16.70
CA ALA A 584 -7.86 1.51 15.79
C ALA A 584 -8.68 2.81 15.94
N GLN A 585 -10.01 2.70 15.96
CA GLN A 585 -10.89 3.86 16.19
C GLN A 585 -10.65 4.46 17.58
N ARG A 586 -10.53 3.60 18.63
CA ARG A 586 -10.25 4.05 19.99
C ARG A 586 -8.93 4.83 20.09
N LYS A 587 -7.86 4.38 19.41
CA LYS A 587 -6.58 5.10 19.37
C LYS A 587 -6.73 6.47 18.68
N LYS A 588 -7.46 6.50 17.56
CA LYS A 588 -7.67 7.73 16.79
C LYS A 588 -8.41 8.82 17.58
N ILE A 589 -9.49 8.46 18.29
CA ILE A 589 -10.28 9.41 19.08
C ILE A 589 -9.67 9.76 20.44
N ARG A 590 -8.61 9.05 20.87
CA ARG A 590 -7.93 9.35 22.15
C ARG A 590 -6.99 10.54 22.04
N VAL A 591 -6.49 10.84 20.85
CA VAL A 591 -5.60 11.96 20.60
C VAL A 591 -6.42 13.18 20.18
N VAL A 592 -6.10 14.32 20.75
CA VAL A 592 -6.68 15.62 20.41
C VAL A 592 -5.58 16.65 20.20
N HIS A 593 -5.78 17.53 19.22
CA HIS A 593 -4.89 18.66 19.01
C HIS A 593 -5.60 19.95 19.43
N VAL A 594 -4.88 20.71 20.24
CA VAL A 594 -5.36 21.99 20.80
C VAL A 594 -4.54 23.11 20.17
N LEU A 595 -5.23 24.09 19.62
CA LEU A 595 -4.61 25.24 18.96
C LEU A 595 -4.59 26.44 19.91
N ASP A 596 -3.52 27.22 19.88
CA ASP A 596 -3.36 28.42 20.71
C ASP A 596 -4.12 29.64 20.18
N SER A 597 -4.64 29.58 18.96
CA SER A 597 -5.49 30.61 18.38
C SER A 597 -6.33 30.07 17.21
N TYR A 598 -7.36 30.80 16.84
CA TYR A 598 -8.22 30.52 15.70
C TYR A 598 -7.47 30.54 14.36
N GLU A 599 -6.47 31.41 14.24
CA GLU A 599 -5.65 31.57 13.04
C GLU A 599 -4.77 30.36 12.75
N ARG A 600 -4.47 29.54 13.78
CA ARG A 600 -3.73 28.29 13.62
C ARG A 600 -4.49 27.19 12.89
N ARG A 601 -5.81 27.29 12.75
CA ARG A 601 -6.63 26.30 12.05
C ARG A 601 -6.17 26.06 10.61
N ASP A 602 -5.80 27.11 9.89
CA ASP A 602 -5.29 27.00 8.53
C ASP A 602 -3.87 26.44 8.44
N GLN A 603 -3.04 26.76 9.41
CA GLN A 603 -1.66 26.28 9.49
C GLN A 603 -1.59 24.81 9.94
N ALA A 604 -2.54 24.38 10.77
CA ALA A 604 -2.56 23.05 11.38
C ALA A 604 -2.54 21.91 10.33
N LYS A 605 -3.16 22.10 9.15
CA LYS A 605 -3.11 21.14 8.02
C LYS A 605 -1.72 20.80 7.48
N ASP A 606 -0.70 21.64 7.79
CA ASP A 606 0.68 21.41 7.39
C ASP A 606 1.46 20.58 8.43
N TYR A 607 0.95 20.49 9.65
CA TYR A 607 1.54 19.81 10.80
C TYR A 607 0.73 18.57 11.23
N LEU A 608 -0.57 18.58 10.97
CA LEU A 608 -1.50 17.49 11.26
C LEU A 608 -1.91 16.79 9.97
N TRP A 609 -2.49 15.61 10.08
CA TRP A 609 -2.95 14.78 8.95
C TRP A 609 -4.42 15.01 8.61
#